data_ee1e68832523c5c49a3019dc9fca53ee
#
_entry.id   ee1e68832523c5c49a3019dc9fca53ee
#
_cell.length_a   1.000
_cell.length_b   1.000
_cell.length_c   1.000
_cell.angle_alpha   90.00
_cell.angle_beta   90.00
_cell.angle_gamma   90.00
#
_symmetry.space_group_name_H-M   'P 1'
#
loop_
_entity.id
_entity.type
_entity.pdbx_description
1 polymer ?
#
loop_
_entity_poly.entity_id
_entity_poly.type
_entity_poly.pdbx_seq_one_letter_code
_entity_poly.pdbx_strand_id
1 'polypeptide(L)'
;MSEVRRTGNYEQWVIFFLQAFHESARDAIDTIDRLSALHDENLRKLDDLSKRQKDTAVKLFLYIESNPIINLGNTAKHLEIAYNTAAKTVNVLVEKGILSKGAKLGKTRTYIYEAYLEILRKDT
;
A
#
# COMPACT_ATOMS: atom_id res chain seq x y z
N MET A 1 -8.88 1.70 39.38
CA MET A 1 -7.56 1.44 38.77
C MET A 1 -6.62 0.72 39.71
N SER A 2 -6.38 1.27 40.87
CA SER A 2 -5.42 0.65 41.81
C SER A 2 -5.91 -0.68 42.36
N GLU A 3 -7.19 -0.92 42.46
CA GLU A 3 -7.73 -2.19 42.92
C GLU A 3 -7.36 -3.34 42.02
N VAL A 4 -7.39 -3.12 40.70
CA VAL A 4 -7.07 -4.15 39.71
C VAL A 4 -5.65 -4.67 39.91
N ARG A 5 -4.75 -3.80 40.34
CA ARG A 5 -3.34 -4.15 40.51
C ARG A 5 -3.09 -5.04 41.72
N ARG A 6 -4.01 -5.07 42.64
CA ARG A 6 -3.86 -5.81 43.93
C ARG A 6 -4.44 -7.20 43.89
N THR A 7 -5.09 -7.56 42.80
CA THR A 7 -5.79 -8.84 42.72
C THR A 7 -5.13 -9.74 41.69
N GLY A 8 -5.34 -11.05 41.81
CA GLY A 8 -4.92 -12.00 40.82
C GLY A 8 -5.59 -11.79 39.46
N ASN A 9 -6.76 -11.15 39.48
CA ASN A 9 -7.47 -10.82 38.23
C ASN A 9 -6.67 -9.88 37.33
N TYR A 10 -5.92 -8.98 37.94
CA TYR A 10 -5.06 -8.08 37.18
C TYR A 10 -3.99 -8.87 36.45
N GLU A 11 -3.35 -9.82 37.08
CA GLU A 11 -2.32 -10.63 36.46
C GLU A 11 -2.87 -11.46 35.32
N GLN A 12 -4.03 -12.07 35.50
CA GLN A 12 -4.71 -12.84 34.45
C GLN A 12 -5.06 -11.95 33.27
N TRP A 13 -5.55 -10.74 33.53
CA TRP A 13 -5.89 -9.79 32.50
C TRP A 13 -4.67 -9.37 31.69
N VAL A 14 -3.54 -9.11 32.35
CA VAL A 14 -2.30 -8.73 31.68
C VAL A 14 -1.80 -9.86 30.80
N ILE A 15 -1.84 -11.09 31.29
CA ILE A 15 -1.41 -12.26 30.50
C ILE A 15 -2.29 -12.40 29.24
N PHE A 16 -3.60 -12.28 29.40
CA PHE A 16 -4.53 -12.35 28.28
C PHE A 16 -4.26 -11.25 27.26
N PHE A 17 -4.05 -10.04 27.73
CA PHE A 17 -3.75 -8.88 26.87
C PHE A 17 -2.44 -9.11 26.10
N LEU A 18 -1.42 -9.60 26.75
CA LEU A 18 -0.13 -9.84 26.11
C LEU A 18 -0.22 -10.94 25.06
N GLN A 19 -1.00 -11.98 25.31
CA GLN A 19 -1.21 -13.04 24.31
C GLN A 19 -1.93 -12.49 23.08
N ALA A 20 -2.98 -11.73 23.27
CA ALA A 20 -3.73 -11.12 22.18
C ALA A 20 -2.84 -10.16 21.38
N PHE A 21 -2.03 -9.37 22.08
CA PHE A 21 -1.10 -8.44 21.44
C PHE A 21 -0.06 -9.19 20.61
N HIS A 22 0.46 -10.29 21.15
CA HIS A 22 1.47 -11.09 20.45
C HIS A 22 0.91 -11.69 19.15
N GLU A 23 -0.30 -12.21 19.17
CA GLU A 23 -0.94 -12.74 17.97
C GLU A 23 -1.16 -11.65 16.92
N SER A 24 -1.66 -10.50 17.36
CA SER A 24 -1.86 -9.35 16.46
C SER A 24 -0.54 -8.87 15.85
N ALA A 25 0.52 -8.84 16.66
CA ALA A 25 1.84 -8.43 16.19
C ALA A 25 2.40 -9.41 15.16
N ARG A 26 2.16 -10.72 15.35
CA ARG A 26 2.59 -11.73 14.38
C ARG A 26 1.91 -11.52 13.03
N ASP A 27 0.60 -11.30 13.03
CA ASP A 27 -0.16 -11.05 11.80
C ASP A 27 0.33 -9.77 11.12
N ALA A 28 0.59 -8.72 11.90
CA ALA A 28 1.10 -7.46 11.36
C ALA A 28 2.48 -7.64 10.73
N ILE A 29 3.35 -8.42 11.35
CA ILE A 29 4.69 -8.70 10.80
C ILE A 29 4.58 -9.45 9.48
N ASP A 30 3.70 -10.46 9.39
CA ASP A 30 3.49 -11.21 8.16
C ASP A 30 3.00 -10.29 7.04
N THR A 31 2.05 -9.41 7.33
CA THR A 31 1.54 -8.42 6.39
C THR A 31 2.65 -7.49 5.92
N ILE A 32 3.47 -6.98 6.84
CA ILE A 32 4.59 -6.10 6.52
C ILE A 32 5.59 -6.83 5.62
N ASP A 33 5.90 -8.08 5.90
CA ASP A 33 6.82 -8.87 5.08
C ASP A 33 6.28 -9.05 3.67
N ARG A 34 4.99 -9.33 3.51
CA ARG A 34 4.37 -9.47 2.19
C ARG A 34 4.36 -8.15 1.43
N LEU A 35 4.04 -7.05 2.10
CA LEU A 35 4.05 -5.74 1.48
C LEU A 35 5.47 -5.33 1.08
N SER A 36 6.45 -5.64 1.91
CA SER A 36 7.86 -5.36 1.63
C SER A 36 8.35 -6.15 0.43
N ALA A 37 8.00 -7.43 0.33
CA ALA A 37 8.35 -8.27 -0.80
C ALA A 37 7.71 -7.74 -2.09
N LEU A 38 6.44 -7.34 -2.03
CA LEU A 38 5.73 -6.77 -3.16
C LEU A 38 6.37 -5.45 -3.60
N HIS A 39 6.74 -4.60 -2.64
CA HIS A 39 7.42 -3.34 -2.90
C HIS A 39 8.73 -3.58 -3.66
N ASP A 40 9.56 -4.48 -3.15
CA ASP A 40 10.86 -4.78 -3.78
C ASP A 40 10.71 -5.36 -5.17
N GLU A 41 9.76 -6.29 -5.35
CA GLU A 41 9.51 -6.91 -6.65
C GLU A 41 9.07 -5.88 -7.69
N ASN A 42 8.11 -5.03 -7.33
CA ASN A 42 7.60 -4.02 -8.25
C ASN A 42 8.60 -2.90 -8.50
N LEU A 43 9.39 -2.55 -7.50
CA LEU A 43 10.43 -1.54 -7.66
C LEU A 43 11.49 -2.01 -8.68
N ARG A 44 11.84 -3.29 -8.65
CA ARG A 44 12.77 -3.88 -9.63
C ARG A 44 12.23 -3.81 -11.05
N LYS A 45 10.92 -3.92 -11.22
CA LYS A 45 10.29 -3.82 -12.55
C LYS A 45 10.52 -2.45 -13.19
N LEU A 46 10.84 -1.44 -12.39
CA LEU A 46 11.10 -0.09 -12.88
C LEU A 46 12.55 0.14 -13.28
N ASP A 47 13.44 -0.81 -13.00
CA ASP A 47 14.88 -0.65 -13.25
C ASP A 47 15.23 -0.56 -14.73
N ASP A 48 14.40 -1.09 -15.63
CA ASP A 48 14.64 -1.04 -17.07
C ASP A 48 14.20 0.27 -17.71
N LEU A 49 13.61 1.18 -16.93
CA LEU A 49 13.21 2.49 -17.44
C LEU A 49 14.38 3.45 -17.51
N SER A 50 14.27 4.46 -18.41
CA SER A 50 15.25 5.53 -18.44
C SER A 50 15.25 6.26 -17.11
N LYS A 51 16.36 6.92 -16.77
CA LYS A 51 16.51 7.62 -15.50
C LYS A 51 15.36 8.58 -15.23
N ARG A 52 14.97 9.34 -16.26
CA ARG A 52 13.90 10.33 -16.16
C ARG A 52 12.54 9.68 -15.90
N GLN A 53 12.23 8.62 -16.64
CA GLN A 53 11.00 7.86 -16.46
C GLN A 53 10.98 7.14 -15.11
N LYS A 54 12.12 6.59 -14.72
CA LYS A 54 12.26 5.89 -13.44
C LYS A 54 11.97 6.82 -12.27
N ASP A 55 12.51 8.03 -12.27
CA ASP A 55 12.27 8.99 -11.19
C ASP A 55 10.79 9.28 -11.02
N THR A 56 10.08 9.54 -12.11
CA THR A 56 8.64 9.80 -12.07
C THR A 56 7.87 8.55 -11.66
N ALA A 57 8.26 7.39 -12.21
CA ALA A 57 7.60 6.12 -11.90
C ALA A 57 7.75 5.76 -10.42
N VAL A 58 8.94 5.99 -9.84
CA VAL A 58 9.17 5.74 -8.42
C VAL A 58 8.28 6.65 -7.56
N LYS A 59 8.19 7.92 -7.91
CA LYS A 59 7.32 8.87 -7.20
C LYS A 59 5.87 8.39 -7.23
N LEU A 60 5.39 7.98 -8.39
CA LEU A 60 4.04 7.47 -8.54
C LEU A 60 3.85 6.16 -7.77
N PHE A 61 4.83 5.28 -7.83
CA PHE A 61 4.78 4.01 -7.11
C PHE A 61 4.65 4.24 -5.60
N LEU A 62 5.44 5.14 -5.03
CA LEU A 62 5.34 5.49 -3.62
C LEU A 62 3.99 6.11 -3.28
N TYR A 63 3.43 6.89 -4.20
CA TYR A 63 2.11 7.47 -4.02
C TYR A 63 1.02 6.39 -3.95
N ILE A 64 1.06 5.39 -4.84
CA ILE A 64 0.04 4.32 -4.85
C ILE A 64 0.16 3.39 -3.64
N GLU A 65 1.31 3.31 -3.02
CA GLU A 65 1.46 2.54 -1.78
C GLU A 65 0.69 3.18 -0.63
N SER A 66 0.51 4.49 -0.67
CA SER A 66 -0.32 5.20 0.31
C SER A 66 -1.77 5.35 -0.15
N ASN A 67 -2.00 5.31 -1.46
CA ASN A 67 -3.31 5.51 -2.08
C ASN A 67 -3.51 4.45 -3.16
N PRO A 68 -3.91 3.23 -2.80
CA PRO A 68 -3.99 2.12 -3.76
C PRO A 68 -5.06 2.28 -4.84
N ILE A 69 -5.96 3.23 -4.69
CA ILE A 69 -6.94 3.57 -5.73
C ILE A 69 -6.72 5.04 -6.10
N ILE A 70 -6.35 5.28 -7.35
CA ILE A 70 -5.99 6.63 -7.82
C ILE A 70 -6.72 6.98 -9.11
N ASN A 71 -6.75 8.27 -9.42
CA ASN A 71 -7.13 8.77 -10.74
C ASN A 71 -6.06 9.75 -11.25
N LEU A 72 -6.06 9.99 -12.56
CA LEU A 72 -4.98 10.77 -13.18
C LEU A 72 -4.95 12.23 -12.72
N GLY A 73 -6.12 12.84 -12.57
CA GLY A 73 -6.20 14.25 -12.18
C GLY A 73 -5.59 14.51 -10.80
N ASN A 74 -6.01 13.74 -9.82
CA ASN A 74 -5.51 13.89 -8.45
C ASN A 74 -4.03 13.48 -8.35
N THR A 75 -3.64 12.45 -9.10
CA THR A 75 -2.24 11.99 -9.11
C THR A 75 -1.32 13.08 -9.67
N ALA A 76 -1.70 13.70 -10.79
CA ALA A 76 -0.91 14.77 -11.38
C ALA A 76 -0.76 15.95 -10.43
N LYS A 77 -1.83 16.32 -9.75
CA LYS A 77 -1.81 17.41 -8.76
C LYS A 77 -0.90 17.09 -7.58
N HIS A 78 -1.05 15.88 -7.03
CA HIS A 78 -0.28 15.48 -5.86
C HIS A 78 1.22 15.42 -6.15
N LEU A 79 1.59 14.90 -7.32
CA LEU A 79 2.99 14.77 -7.72
C LEU A 79 3.54 16.02 -8.37
N GLU A 80 2.70 17.04 -8.57
CA GLU A 80 3.09 18.30 -9.20
C GLU A 80 3.69 18.08 -10.59
N ILE A 81 3.07 17.22 -11.37
CA ILE A 81 3.48 16.90 -12.75
C ILE A 81 2.34 17.17 -13.71
N ALA A 82 2.68 17.29 -15.00
CA ALA A 82 1.67 17.49 -16.03
C ALA A 82 0.75 16.27 -16.13
N TYR A 83 -0.51 16.50 -16.49
CA TYR A 83 -1.49 15.44 -16.64
C TYR A 83 -1.01 14.38 -17.65
N ASN A 84 -0.44 14.80 -18.77
CA ASN A 84 0.08 13.87 -19.76
C ASN A 84 1.22 13.02 -19.23
N THR A 85 2.08 13.58 -18.39
CA THR A 85 3.16 12.86 -17.75
C THR A 85 2.60 11.82 -16.77
N ALA A 86 1.59 12.19 -16.00
CA ALA A 86 0.92 11.27 -15.08
C ALA A 86 0.28 10.12 -15.85
N ALA A 87 -0.44 10.40 -16.94
CA ALA A 87 -1.07 9.39 -17.76
C ALA A 87 -0.05 8.41 -18.34
N LYS A 88 1.05 8.93 -18.85
CA LYS A 88 2.13 8.13 -19.43
C LYS A 88 2.75 7.20 -18.38
N THR A 89 3.04 7.75 -17.21
CA THR A 89 3.65 6.99 -16.11
C THR A 89 2.71 5.92 -15.57
N VAL A 90 1.42 6.24 -15.40
CA VAL A 90 0.43 5.27 -14.97
C VAL A 90 0.32 4.13 -15.98
N ASN A 91 0.32 4.43 -17.29
CA ASN A 91 0.30 3.40 -18.32
C ASN A 91 1.52 2.48 -18.26
N VAL A 92 2.69 3.03 -17.95
CA VAL A 92 3.89 2.21 -17.75
C VAL A 92 3.68 1.23 -16.60
N LEU A 93 3.13 1.67 -15.49
CA LEU A 93 2.86 0.79 -14.36
C LEU A 93 1.80 -0.27 -14.68
N VAL A 94 0.81 0.08 -15.50
CA VAL A 94 -0.20 -0.89 -15.95
C VAL A 94 0.44 -1.95 -16.84
N GLU A 95 1.29 -1.54 -17.78
CA GLU A 95 2.01 -2.47 -18.67
C GLU A 95 2.90 -3.42 -17.89
N LYS A 96 3.51 -2.95 -16.81
CA LYS A 96 4.38 -3.78 -15.97
C LYS A 96 3.59 -4.66 -14.99
N GLY A 97 2.27 -4.58 -14.99
CA GLY A 97 1.43 -5.39 -14.14
C GLY A 97 1.34 -4.90 -12.69
N ILE A 98 1.80 -3.68 -12.43
CA ILE A 98 1.74 -3.10 -11.07
C ILE A 98 0.35 -2.54 -10.79
N LEU A 99 -0.20 -1.78 -11.72
CA LEU A 99 -1.53 -1.20 -11.60
C LEU A 99 -2.51 -1.89 -12.55
N SER A 100 -3.78 -1.91 -12.16
CA SER A 100 -4.89 -2.40 -12.98
C SER A 100 -5.85 -1.27 -13.26
N LYS A 101 -6.48 -1.28 -14.43
CA LYS A 101 -7.51 -0.32 -14.77
C LYS A 101 -8.79 -0.66 -14.02
N GLY A 102 -9.29 0.28 -13.24
CA GLY A 102 -10.51 0.12 -12.49
C GLY A 102 -11.73 0.64 -13.24
N ALA A 103 -12.83 0.79 -12.52
CA ALA A 103 -14.07 1.30 -13.06
C ALA A 103 -13.92 2.76 -13.49
N LYS A 104 -14.60 3.10 -14.58
CA LYS A 104 -14.64 4.48 -15.05
C LYS A 104 -15.83 5.17 -14.40
N LEU A 105 -15.56 6.19 -13.61
CA LEU A 105 -16.59 7.00 -12.96
C LEU A 105 -16.76 8.29 -13.77
N GLY A 106 -17.83 8.37 -14.58
CA GLY A 106 -18.03 9.49 -15.47
C GLY A 106 -16.92 9.57 -16.51
N LYS A 107 -16.22 10.69 -16.56
CA LYS A 107 -15.09 10.90 -17.47
C LYS A 107 -13.75 10.47 -16.87
N THR A 108 -13.73 10.06 -15.61
CA THR A 108 -12.51 9.74 -14.89
C THR A 108 -12.36 8.24 -14.71
N ARG A 109 -11.24 7.70 -15.18
CA ARG A 109 -10.90 6.30 -14.98
C ARG A 109 -10.06 6.17 -13.71
N THR A 110 -10.37 5.17 -12.89
CA THR A 110 -9.56 4.85 -11.73
C THR A 110 -8.53 3.78 -12.07
N TYR A 111 -7.47 3.73 -11.27
CA TYR A 111 -6.42 2.72 -11.36
C TYR A 111 -6.23 2.13 -9.97
N ILE A 112 -6.05 0.82 -9.90
CA ILE A 112 -6.06 0.08 -8.63
C ILE A 112 -4.77 -0.71 -8.49
N TYR A 113 -4.16 -0.62 -7.30
CA TYR A 113 -3.02 -1.45 -6.93
C TYR A 113 -3.56 -2.73 -6.28
N GLU A 114 -4.04 -3.65 -7.11
CA GLU A 114 -4.77 -4.84 -6.66
C GLU A 114 -3.95 -5.76 -5.76
N ALA A 115 -2.70 -6.01 -6.11
CA ALA A 115 -1.84 -6.89 -5.32
C ALA A 115 -1.68 -6.39 -3.88
N TYR A 116 -1.56 -5.08 -3.73
CA TYR A 116 -1.47 -4.44 -2.42
C TYR A 116 -2.76 -4.63 -1.64
N LEU A 117 -3.90 -4.39 -2.29
CA LEU A 117 -5.21 -4.53 -1.65
C LEU A 117 -5.52 -5.98 -1.28
N GLU A 118 -5.08 -6.94 -2.08
CA GLU A 118 -5.26 -8.35 -1.76
C GLU A 118 -4.54 -8.74 -0.47
N ILE A 119 -3.33 -8.25 -0.28
CA ILE A 119 -2.57 -8.51 0.94
C ILE A 119 -3.30 -7.92 2.15
N LEU A 120 -3.77 -6.69 2.05
CA LEU A 120 -4.51 -6.04 3.12
C LEU A 120 -5.84 -6.75 3.39
N ARG A 121 -6.50 -7.23 2.35
CA ARG A 121 -7.79 -7.89 2.47
C ARG A 121 -7.70 -9.25 3.17
N LYS A 122 -6.61 -9.95 3.02
CA LYS A 122 -6.41 -11.25 3.66
C LYS A 122 -6.32 -11.15 5.18
N ASP A 123 -5.97 -9.97 5.70
CA ASP A 123 -5.83 -9.76 7.13
C ASP A 123 -7.12 -9.28 7.80
N THR A 124 -8.15 -9.08 7.02
CA THR A 124 -9.47 -8.76 7.52
C THR A 124 -10.44 -9.91 7.23
#